data_8ad1c79a9364e16774907a5142d0e90e
#
_entry.id   8ad1c79a9364e16774907a5142d0e90e
#
_cell.length_a   1.000
_cell.length_b   1.000
_cell.length_c   1.000
_cell.angle_alpha   90.00
_cell.angle_beta   90.00
_cell.angle_gamma   90.00
#
_symmetry.space_group_name_H-M   'P 1'
#
loop_
_entity.id
_entity.type
_entity.pdbx_description
1 polymer ?
#
loop_
_entity_poly.entity_id
_entity_poly.type
_entity_poly.pdbx_seq_one_letter_code
_entity_poly.pdbx_strand_id
1 'polypeptide(L)'
;MYRQDKPLVAIFADVFTREDVQRTYHATGANYVNALVKSTNCTPVILPAIIDTENYKVILNKFDGVLLTGNLSNVYPEFYNKDKIVEPIDLNRDKTVLPLIEHIFSKEIPLLGICRGFQEVNVALGGSLYADIHDVPGRMDHRPPKGKDPEIQFSNQHEVYLTENGKMSLMAKKDTIEVNSLHTQGIDKLANSLQIEGVAKDETIEAISLQNYNGYFYGVQWHPETSATTDDFSIKLFDSFNNAVQKHSLEK
;
A
#
# COMPACT_ATOMS: atom_id res chain seq x y z
N MET A 1 -26.39 -26.58 2.38
CA MET A 1 -25.08 -26.04 2.85
C MET A 1 -25.04 -24.59 2.42
N TYR A 2 -25.30 -23.62 3.32
CA TYR A 2 -25.16 -22.21 3.00
C TYR A 2 -23.70 -21.95 2.73
N ARG A 3 -23.38 -21.51 1.51
CA ARG A 3 -22.03 -21.02 1.18
C ARG A 3 -21.83 -19.77 2.01
N GLN A 4 -20.93 -19.82 3.00
CA GLN A 4 -20.56 -18.64 3.74
C GLN A 4 -19.92 -17.68 2.72
N ASP A 5 -20.51 -16.49 2.54
CA ASP A 5 -19.99 -15.53 1.59
C ASP A 5 -18.58 -15.15 2.00
N LYS A 6 -17.65 -15.13 1.05
CA LYS A 6 -16.28 -14.68 1.31
C LYS A 6 -16.27 -13.20 1.66
N PRO A 7 -15.47 -12.78 2.65
CA PRO A 7 -15.29 -11.37 2.94
C PRO A 7 -14.90 -10.55 1.71
N LEU A 8 -15.37 -9.31 1.66
CA LEU A 8 -15.10 -8.40 0.56
C LEU A 8 -13.92 -7.49 0.88
N VAL A 9 -12.95 -7.41 -0.03
CA VAL A 9 -11.82 -6.49 0.07
C VAL A 9 -11.92 -5.44 -1.04
N ALA A 10 -12.01 -4.16 -0.65
CA ALA A 10 -12.00 -3.05 -1.59
C ALA A 10 -10.58 -2.79 -2.09
N ILE A 11 -10.44 -2.57 -3.41
CA ILE A 11 -9.21 -2.11 -4.06
C ILE A 11 -9.56 -0.82 -4.79
N PHE A 12 -8.96 0.30 -4.43
CA PHE A 12 -9.16 1.53 -5.17
C PHE A 12 -8.40 1.50 -6.49
N ALA A 13 -9.12 1.80 -7.57
CA ALA A 13 -8.56 1.87 -8.91
C ALA A 13 -7.68 3.12 -9.09
N ASP A 14 -6.75 2.99 -10.02
CA ASP A 14 -6.01 4.10 -10.62
C ASP A 14 -6.79 4.64 -11.81
N VAL A 15 -6.56 5.92 -12.14
CA VAL A 15 -7.15 6.57 -13.33
C VAL A 15 -6.04 6.91 -14.31
N PHE A 16 -6.11 6.35 -15.50
CA PHE A 16 -5.15 6.64 -16.56
C PHE A 16 -5.81 6.67 -17.93
N THR A 17 -5.23 7.44 -18.84
CA THR A 17 -5.68 7.51 -20.23
C THR A 17 -4.73 6.72 -21.13
N ARG A 18 -5.27 5.78 -21.87
CA ARG A 18 -4.55 5.13 -22.97
C ARG A 18 -4.54 6.05 -24.18
N GLU A 19 -3.38 6.60 -24.47
CA GLU A 19 -3.21 7.58 -25.56
C GLU A 19 -3.47 6.98 -26.95
N ASP A 20 -3.13 5.69 -27.14
CA ASP A 20 -3.33 4.98 -28.41
C ASP A 20 -4.80 4.83 -28.82
N VAL A 21 -5.72 4.82 -27.86
CA VAL A 21 -7.18 4.70 -28.09
C VAL A 21 -7.98 5.89 -27.56
N GLN A 22 -7.31 6.90 -26.97
CA GLN A 22 -7.92 8.09 -26.37
C GLN A 22 -9.07 7.75 -25.40
N ARG A 23 -8.84 6.76 -24.51
CA ARG A 23 -9.82 6.32 -23.52
C ARG A 23 -9.23 6.33 -22.12
N THR A 24 -10.03 6.85 -21.18
CA THR A 24 -9.71 6.83 -19.75
C THR A 24 -10.28 5.56 -19.10
N TYR A 25 -9.50 4.96 -18.21
CA TYR A 25 -9.83 3.74 -17.52
C TYR A 25 -9.67 3.93 -16.01
N HIS A 26 -10.54 3.25 -15.26
CA HIS A 26 -10.32 2.97 -13.85
C HIS A 26 -9.89 1.51 -13.74
N ALA A 27 -8.66 1.27 -13.33
CA ALA A 27 -8.11 -0.09 -13.26
C ALA A 27 -7.10 -0.23 -12.13
N THR A 28 -6.73 -1.45 -11.81
CA THR A 28 -5.62 -1.78 -10.92
C THR A 28 -4.75 -2.87 -11.54
N GLY A 29 -3.51 -2.99 -11.09
CA GLY A 29 -2.62 -4.05 -11.53
C GLY A 29 -3.20 -5.43 -11.21
N ALA A 30 -3.19 -6.34 -12.20
CA ALA A 30 -3.71 -7.70 -12.02
C ALA A 30 -2.95 -8.49 -10.93
N ASN A 31 -1.69 -8.15 -10.64
CA ASN A 31 -0.88 -8.73 -9.57
C ASN A 31 -1.54 -8.57 -8.19
N TYR A 32 -2.12 -7.41 -7.86
CA TYR A 32 -2.82 -7.18 -6.60
C TYR A 32 -4.08 -8.03 -6.46
N VAL A 33 -4.90 -8.10 -7.51
CA VAL A 33 -6.09 -8.96 -7.56
C VAL A 33 -5.68 -10.42 -7.41
N ASN A 34 -4.66 -10.86 -8.16
CA ASN A 34 -4.16 -12.23 -8.12
C ASN A 34 -3.57 -12.59 -6.75
N ALA A 35 -2.84 -11.67 -6.10
CA ALA A 35 -2.31 -11.87 -4.76
C ALA A 35 -3.44 -12.13 -3.77
N LEU A 36 -4.48 -11.28 -3.73
CA LEU A 36 -5.64 -11.52 -2.85
C LEU A 36 -6.33 -12.85 -3.13
N VAL A 37 -6.61 -13.16 -4.39
CA VAL A 37 -7.32 -14.41 -4.78
C VAL A 37 -6.51 -15.64 -4.41
N LYS A 38 -5.18 -15.61 -4.56
CA LYS A 38 -4.32 -16.78 -4.33
C LYS A 38 -3.87 -16.95 -2.88
N SER A 39 -3.73 -15.84 -2.13
CA SER A 39 -3.14 -15.84 -0.79
C SER A 39 -4.17 -15.59 0.32
N THR A 40 -5.43 -15.31 -0.01
CA THR A 40 -6.48 -15.05 0.97
C THR A 40 -7.78 -15.79 0.64
N ASN A 41 -8.67 -15.89 1.63
CA ASN A 41 -10.04 -16.38 1.40
C ASN A 41 -11.03 -15.21 1.24
N CYS A 42 -10.65 -14.17 0.48
CA CYS A 42 -11.45 -12.96 0.28
C CYS A 42 -11.88 -12.82 -1.19
N THR A 43 -12.85 -11.94 -1.43
CA THR A 43 -13.27 -11.54 -2.77
C THR A 43 -12.82 -10.09 -3.02
N PRO A 44 -11.89 -9.84 -3.96
CA PRO A 44 -11.50 -8.48 -4.31
C PRO A 44 -12.58 -7.78 -5.12
N VAL A 45 -12.84 -6.51 -4.80
CA VAL A 45 -13.77 -5.65 -5.53
C VAL A 45 -13.07 -4.34 -5.87
N ILE A 46 -12.95 -4.02 -7.16
CA ILE A 46 -12.32 -2.78 -7.63
C ILE A 46 -13.32 -1.64 -7.53
N LEU A 47 -12.97 -0.59 -6.79
CA LEU A 47 -13.72 0.64 -6.65
C LEU A 47 -13.12 1.74 -7.53
N PRO A 48 -13.90 2.44 -8.36
CA PRO A 48 -13.40 3.52 -9.20
C PRO A 48 -12.99 4.74 -8.37
N ALA A 49 -11.96 5.48 -8.78
CA ALA A 49 -11.56 6.75 -8.14
C ALA A 49 -12.39 7.91 -8.74
N ILE A 50 -13.52 8.25 -8.13
CA ILE A 50 -14.52 9.20 -8.67
C ILE A 50 -14.77 10.43 -7.78
N ILE A 51 -13.94 10.66 -6.76
CA ILE A 51 -14.00 11.84 -5.87
C ILE A 51 -15.35 11.98 -5.13
N ASP A 52 -16.03 10.88 -4.83
CA ASP A 52 -17.29 10.86 -4.08
C ASP A 52 -17.09 10.27 -2.67
N THR A 53 -16.37 11.02 -1.83
CA THR A 53 -15.92 10.55 -0.52
C THR A 53 -17.08 10.25 0.44
N GLU A 54 -18.17 10.99 0.41
CA GLU A 54 -19.29 10.77 1.32
C GLU A 54 -20.03 9.46 1.02
N ASN A 55 -20.27 9.15 -0.26
CA ASN A 55 -20.82 7.85 -0.63
C ASN A 55 -19.83 6.72 -0.36
N TYR A 56 -18.52 6.96 -0.55
CA TYR A 56 -17.51 5.95 -0.24
C TYR A 56 -17.41 5.62 1.24
N LYS A 57 -17.59 6.57 2.16
CA LYS A 57 -17.70 6.27 3.60
C LYS A 57 -18.83 5.27 3.89
N VAL A 58 -19.98 5.43 3.21
CA VAL A 58 -21.11 4.51 3.36
C VAL A 58 -20.82 3.15 2.72
N ILE A 59 -20.22 3.16 1.52
CA ILE A 59 -19.90 1.94 0.78
C ILE A 59 -18.84 1.12 1.51
N LEU A 60 -17.80 1.76 2.04
CA LEU A 60 -16.69 1.09 2.75
C LEU A 60 -17.16 0.31 3.98
N ASN A 61 -18.23 0.74 4.64
CA ASN A 61 -18.82 -0.01 5.75
C ASN A 61 -19.37 -1.40 5.32
N LYS A 62 -19.49 -1.68 4.03
CA LYS A 62 -19.87 -3.00 3.50
C LYS A 62 -18.68 -3.91 3.22
N PHE A 63 -17.46 -3.37 3.25
CA PHE A 63 -16.24 -4.12 3.02
C PHE A 63 -15.60 -4.58 4.32
N ASP A 64 -14.93 -5.69 4.28
CA ASP A 64 -14.28 -6.34 5.42
C ASP A 64 -12.79 -6.05 5.47
N GLY A 65 -12.26 -5.45 4.40
CA GLY A 65 -10.87 -4.99 4.30
C GLY A 65 -10.67 -4.04 3.12
N VAL A 66 -9.54 -3.36 3.14
CA VAL A 66 -9.09 -2.44 2.08
C VAL A 66 -7.65 -2.77 1.71
N LEU A 67 -7.37 -2.86 0.42
CA LEU A 67 -6.02 -2.89 -0.14
C LEU A 67 -5.78 -1.60 -0.92
N LEU A 68 -4.84 -0.78 -0.46
CA LEU A 68 -4.31 0.34 -1.21
C LEU A 68 -3.07 -0.11 -1.98
N THR A 69 -3.18 -0.10 -3.30
CA THR A 69 -2.16 -0.64 -4.21
C THR A 69 -1.05 0.36 -4.51
N GLY A 70 0.11 -0.13 -4.93
CA GLY A 70 1.08 0.67 -5.65
C GLY A 70 0.57 1.12 -7.01
N ASN A 71 1.21 2.13 -7.57
CA ASN A 71 0.97 2.64 -8.92
C ASN A 71 2.26 3.30 -9.46
N LEU A 72 2.31 3.49 -10.77
CA LEU A 72 3.34 4.32 -11.42
C LEU A 72 3.17 5.81 -11.13
N SER A 73 1.94 6.27 -10.80
CA SER A 73 1.70 7.66 -10.43
C SER A 73 2.19 7.97 -9.03
N ASN A 74 2.69 9.19 -8.86
CA ASN A 74 3.12 9.76 -7.60
C ASN A 74 1.96 10.47 -6.89
N VAL A 75 2.01 10.55 -5.55
CA VAL A 75 1.10 11.36 -4.76
C VAL A 75 1.40 12.83 -5.05
N TYR A 76 0.36 13.63 -5.34
CA TYR A 76 0.51 15.02 -5.72
C TYR A 76 1.04 15.87 -4.56
N PRO A 77 2.09 16.69 -4.79
CA PRO A 77 2.86 17.33 -3.71
C PRO A 77 2.07 18.34 -2.88
N GLU A 78 1.01 18.94 -3.41
CA GLU A 78 0.14 19.85 -2.66
C GLU A 78 -0.47 19.18 -1.41
N PHE A 79 -0.75 17.87 -1.45
CA PHE A 79 -1.33 17.14 -0.32
C PHE A 79 -0.38 16.96 0.86
N TYR A 80 0.92 17.19 0.67
CA TYR A 80 1.93 17.13 1.73
C TYR A 80 2.82 18.41 1.81
N ASN A 81 2.28 19.54 1.32
CA ASN A 81 2.89 20.87 1.39
C ASN A 81 4.28 20.97 0.75
N LYS A 82 4.43 20.43 -0.45
CA LYS A 82 5.63 20.50 -1.29
C LYS A 82 5.26 21.02 -2.68
N ASP A 83 6.26 21.52 -3.42
CA ASP A 83 6.05 22.15 -4.73
C ASP A 83 6.55 21.27 -5.91
N LYS A 84 7.54 20.39 -5.67
CA LYS A 84 8.16 19.59 -6.74
C LYS A 84 7.19 18.51 -7.23
N ILE A 85 6.66 18.68 -8.44
CA ILE A 85 5.85 17.68 -9.13
C ILE A 85 6.77 16.72 -9.88
N VAL A 86 6.54 15.43 -9.70
CA VAL A 86 7.19 14.36 -10.46
C VAL A 86 6.09 13.52 -11.11
N GLU A 87 6.01 13.58 -12.42
CA GLU A 87 5.04 12.83 -13.22
C GLU A 87 5.39 11.32 -13.29
N PRO A 88 4.41 10.44 -13.51
CA PRO A 88 2.97 10.73 -13.62
C PRO A 88 2.30 10.96 -12.25
N ILE A 89 1.17 11.68 -12.25
CA ILE A 89 0.29 11.89 -11.07
C ILE A 89 -1.12 11.37 -11.34
N ASP A 90 -1.87 11.04 -10.28
CA ASP A 90 -3.29 10.67 -10.35
C ASP A 90 -4.11 11.43 -9.30
N LEU A 91 -4.56 12.63 -9.67
CA LEU A 91 -5.35 13.50 -8.80
C LEU A 91 -6.72 12.90 -8.43
N ASN A 92 -7.30 12.08 -9.29
CA ASN A 92 -8.57 11.44 -8.99
C ASN A 92 -8.42 10.44 -7.85
N ARG A 93 -7.34 9.65 -7.89
CA ARG A 93 -7.01 8.71 -6.82
C ARG A 93 -6.68 9.45 -5.52
N ASP A 94 -5.84 10.47 -5.57
CA ASP A 94 -5.50 11.27 -4.38
C ASP A 94 -6.74 11.85 -3.71
N LYS A 95 -7.59 12.56 -4.48
CA LYS A 95 -8.81 13.19 -3.98
C LYS A 95 -9.88 12.18 -3.54
N THR A 96 -9.81 10.93 -4.00
CA THR A 96 -10.72 9.87 -3.56
C THR A 96 -10.20 9.18 -2.30
N VAL A 97 -8.92 8.76 -2.31
CA VAL A 97 -8.38 7.85 -1.27
C VAL A 97 -7.96 8.60 -0.01
N LEU A 98 -7.21 9.71 -0.13
CA LEU A 98 -6.66 10.40 1.04
C LEU A 98 -7.72 10.78 2.08
N PRO A 99 -8.89 11.36 1.71
CA PRO A 99 -9.93 11.71 2.69
C PRO A 99 -10.64 10.50 3.33
N LEU A 100 -10.46 9.29 2.79
CA LEU A 100 -11.10 8.08 3.29
C LEU A 100 -10.27 7.33 4.34
N ILE A 101 -8.97 7.60 4.41
CA ILE A 101 -8.05 6.84 5.28
C ILE A 101 -8.43 6.97 6.76
N GLU A 102 -8.74 8.18 7.24
CA GLU A 102 -9.22 8.37 8.62
C GLU A 102 -10.53 7.63 8.90
N HIS A 103 -11.45 7.60 7.92
CA HIS A 103 -12.70 6.85 8.06
C HIS A 103 -12.43 5.34 8.17
N ILE A 104 -11.55 4.78 7.33
CA ILE A 104 -11.14 3.37 7.37
C ILE A 104 -10.61 3.02 8.77
N PHE A 105 -9.72 3.85 9.33
CA PHE A 105 -9.18 3.64 10.66
C PHE A 105 -10.22 3.81 11.77
N SER A 106 -11.11 4.82 11.67
CA SER A 106 -12.18 5.04 12.67
C SER A 106 -13.20 3.89 12.73
N LYS A 107 -13.30 3.10 11.67
CA LYS A 107 -14.15 1.90 11.57
C LYS A 107 -13.38 0.60 11.77
N GLU A 108 -12.11 0.69 12.11
CA GLU A 108 -11.22 -0.45 12.28
C GLU A 108 -11.23 -1.43 11.10
N ILE A 109 -11.56 -0.93 9.88
CA ILE A 109 -11.52 -1.75 8.67
C ILE A 109 -10.06 -2.13 8.40
N PRO A 110 -9.71 -3.42 8.32
CA PRO A 110 -8.35 -3.86 8.02
C PRO A 110 -7.80 -3.23 6.75
N LEU A 111 -6.61 -2.64 6.84
CA LEU A 111 -5.96 -1.94 5.75
C LEU A 111 -4.55 -2.49 5.52
N LEU A 112 -4.26 -2.86 4.28
CA LEU A 112 -2.90 -3.11 3.78
C LEU A 112 -2.56 -2.05 2.73
N GLY A 113 -1.47 -1.30 2.94
CA GLY A 113 -0.97 -0.29 2.01
C GLY A 113 0.33 -0.74 1.36
N ILE A 114 0.38 -0.78 0.02
CA ILE A 114 1.55 -1.22 -0.76
C ILE A 114 2.06 -0.05 -1.60
N CYS A 115 3.36 0.25 -1.50
CA CYS A 115 4.08 1.27 -2.27
C CYS A 115 3.37 2.63 -2.22
N ARG A 116 2.64 3.02 -3.26
CA ARG A 116 1.86 4.26 -3.25
C ARG A 116 0.82 4.28 -2.13
N GLY A 117 0.15 3.15 -1.85
CA GLY A 117 -0.82 3.04 -0.74
C GLY A 117 -0.19 3.25 0.65
N PHE A 118 1.04 2.82 0.85
CA PHE A 118 1.84 3.13 2.04
C PHE A 118 2.10 4.64 2.16
N GLN A 119 2.46 5.31 1.06
CA GLN A 119 2.70 6.75 1.00
C GLN A 119 1.41 7.55 1.23
N GLU A 120 0.28 7.11 0.63
CA GLU A 120 -1.05 7.70 0.82
C GLU A 120 -1.44 7.75 2.30
N VAL A 121 -1.21 6.66 3.04
CA VAL A 121 -1.51 6.63 4.47
C VAL A 121 -0.65 7.63 5.25
N ASN A 122 0.64 7.72 4.97
CA ASN A 122 1.51 8.70 5.63
C ASN A 122 1.03 10.14 5.37
N VAL A 123 0.71 10.47 4.11
CA VAL A 123 0.25 11.81 3.71
C VAL A 123 -1.09 12.15 4.36
N ALA A 124 -2.06 11.24 4.31
CA ALA A 124 -3.39 11.45 4.89
C ALA A 124 -3.35 11.70 6.40
N LEU A 125 -2.36 11.15 7.09
CA LEU A 125 -2.16 11.34 8.54
C LEU A 125 -1.21 12.51 8.87
N GLY A 126 -0.86 13.34 7.89
CA GLY A 126 -0.08 14.57 8.07
C GLY A 126 1.43 14.43 7.98
N GLY A 127 1.91 13.32 7.41
CA GLY A 127 3.30 13.16 7.01
C GLY A 127 3.63 13.84 5.67
N SER A 128 4.89 13.76 5.24
CA SER A 128 5.34 14.27 3.94
C SER A 128 6.21 13.27 3.20
N LEU A 129 6.43 13.52 1.91
CA LEU A 129 7.23 12.68 1.03
C LEU A 129 8.40 13.48 0.42
N TYR A 130 9.52 12.79 0.19
CA TYR A 130 10.48 13.19 -0.83
C TYR A 130 9.83 12.95 -2.20
N ALA A 131 9.81 13.95 -3.06
CA ALA A 131 9.26 13.82 -4.41
C ALA A 131 10.11 12.86 -5.27
N ASP A 132 11.42 12.87 -5.03
CA ASP A 132 12.43 12.09 -5.73
C ASP A 132 13.50 11.66 -4.71
N ILE A 133 13.38 10.46 -4.15
CA ILE A 133 14.25 10.04 -3.04
C ILE A 133 15.71 9.87 -3.48
N HIS A 134 15.96 9.49 -4.72
CA HIS A 134 17.32 9.31 -5.25
C HIS A 134 18.10 10.62 -5.42
N ASP A 135 17.40 11.79 -5.43
CA ASP A 135 18.04 13.12 -5.43
C ASP A 135 18.47 13.55 -4.01
N VAL A 136 18.05 12.82 -2.97
CA VAL A 136 18.37 13.16 -1.57
C VAL A 136 19.77 12.64 -1.23
N PRO A 137 20.69 13.49 -0.78
CA PRO A 137 22.05 13.05 -0.43
C PRO A 137 22.03 11.92 0.62
N GLY A 138 22.76 10.85 0.34
CA GLY A 138 22.88 9.68 1.21
C GLY A 138 21.78 8.62 1.02
N ARG A 139 20.77 8.87 0.19
CA ARG A 139 19.75 7.88 -0.17
C ARG A 139 20.20 7.05 -1.38
N MET A 140 19.76 5.80 -1.43
CA MET A 140 19.96 4.91 -2.56
C MET A 140 19.01 5.24 -3.72
N ASP A 141 19.26 4.68 -4.88
CA ASP A 141 18.30 4.71 -5.99
C ASP A 141 17.31 3.54 -5.82
N HIS A 142 16.11 3.88 -5.38
CA HIS A 142 15.01 2.95 -5.12
C HIS A 142 14.12 2.68 -6.35
N ARG A 143 14.48 3.23 -7.51
CA ARG A 143 13.75 3.01 -8.76
C ARG A 143 14.00 1.60 -9.28
N PRO A 144 13.08 1.06 -10.12
CA PRO A 144 13.24 -0.29 -10.65
C PRO A 144 14.53 -0.44 -11.46
N PRO A 145 15.13 -1.62 -11.46
CA PRO A 145 16.26 -1.92 -12.33
C PRO A 145 15.93 -1.62 -13.80
N LYS A 146 16.95 -1.18 -14.56
CA LYS A 146 16.76 -0.90 -15.99
C LYS A 146 16.43 -2.19 -16.74
N GLY A 147 15.36 -2.16 -17.52
CA GLY A 147 14.90 -3.28 -18.33
C GLY A 147 13.39 -3.35 -18.37
N LYS A 148 12.84 -4.16 -19.29
CA LYS A 148 11.38 -4.35 -19.41
C LYS A 148 10.92 -5.70 -18.88
N ASP A 149 11.86 -6.58 -18.49
CA ASP A 149 11.55 -7.89 -17.96
C ASP A 149 10.99 -7.77 -16.53
N PRO A 150 9.73 -8.15 -16.29
CA PRO A 150 9.14 -8.09 -14.96
C PRO A 150 9.89 -8.91 -13.90
N GLU A 151 10.50 -10.03 -14.26
CA GLU A 151 11.27 -10.86 -13.33
C GLU A 151 12.50 -10.09 -12.80
N ILE A 152 13.13 -9.28 -13.66
CA ILE A 152 14.25 -8.42 -13.26
C ILE A 152 13.76 -7.24 -12.46
N GLN A 153 12.68 -6.59 -12.89
CA GLN A 153 12.15 -5.39 -12.21
C GLN A 153 11.67 -5.68 -10.79
N PHE A 154 11.05 -6.83 -10.57
CA PHE A 154 10.52 -7.24 -9.27
C PHE A 154 11.46 -8.18 -8.48
N SER A 155 12.71 -8.35 -8.93
CA SER A 155 13.71 -9.06 -8.13
C SER A 155 14.11 -8.28 -6.87
N ASN A 156 14.56 -8.99 -5.83
CA ASN A 156 15.05 -8.33 -4.61
C ASN A 156 16.25 -7.44 -4.90
N GLN A 157 16.25 -6.24 -4.33
CA GLN A 157 17.24 -5.20 -4.56
C GLN A 157 18.05 -4.85 -3.31
N HIS A 158 17.42 -4.90 -2.13
CA HIS A 158 18.08 -4.53 -0.88
C HIS A 158 17.42 -5.19 0.34
N GLU A 159 18.13 -5.12 1.45
CA GLU A 159 17.65 -5.53 2.77
C GLU A 159 16.84 -4.41 3.44
N VAL A 160 15.79 -4.80 4.16
CA VAL A 160 15.07 -3.95 5.11
C VAL A 160 15.35 -4.48 6.52
N TYR A 161 15.90 -3.61 7.37
CA TYR A 161 16.14 -3.87 8.78
C TYR A 161 14.84 -3.62 9.54
N LEU A 162 14.29 -4.67 10.12
CA LEU A 162 13.04 -4.61 10.87
C LEU A 162 13.26 -4.06 12.28
N THR A 163 12.33 -3.27 12.76
CA THR A 163 12.38 -2.70 14.10
C THR A 163 12.36 -3.82 15.14
N GLU A 164 13.34 -3.82 16.05
CA GLU A 164 13.46 -4.82 17.11
C GLU A 164 12.17 -4.87 17.95
N ASN A 165 11.64 -6.07 18.17
CA ASN A 165 10.35 -6.32 18.83
C ASN A 165 9.15 -5.61 18.17
N GLY A 166 9.31 -5.09 16.95
CA GLY A 166 8.23 -4.54 16.13
C GLY A 166 7.27 -5.62 15.65
N LYS A 167 6.08 -5.21 15.23
CA LYS A 167 5.05 -6.16 14.77
C LYS A 167 5.52 -6.97 13.56
N MET A 168 6.29 -6.34 12.65
CA MET A 168 6.81 -7.04 11.46
C MET A 168 7.99 -7.96 11.79
N SER A 169 8.90 -7.60 12.70
CA SER A 169 9.97 -8.51 13.12
C SER A 169 9.44 -9.75 13.83
N LEU A 170 8.41 -9.59 14.68
CA LEU A 170 7.71 -10.71 15.32
C LEU A 170 7.00 -11.61 14.29
N MET A 171 6.41 -11.04 13.25
CA MET A 171 5.80 -11.79 12.14
C MET A 171 6.85 -12.52 11.30
N ALA A 172 7.93 -11.84 10.93
CA ALA A 172 9.03 -12.39 10.13
C ALA A 172 9.81 -13.47 10.90
N LYS A 173 9.97 -13.30 12.22
CA LYS A 173 10.91 -14.03 13.09
C LYS A 173 12.35 -13.86 12.60
N LYS A 174 12.67 -12.68 12.11
CA LYS A 174 13.96 -12.26 11.56
C LYS A 174 14.15 -10.77 11.83
N ASP A 175 15.39 -10.32 11.84
CA ASP A 175 15.75 -8.91 11.99
C ASP A 175 15.86 -8.20 10.64
N THR A 176 16.01 -8.97 9.55
CA THR A 176 16.11 -8.46 8.17
C THR A 176 15.31 -9.30 7.20
N ILE A 177 14.81 -8.64 6.15
CA ILE A 177 14.19 -9.28 4.98
C ILE A 177 14.75 -8.65 3.71
N GLU A 178 14.81 -9.40 2.62
CA GLU A 178 15.17 -8.88 1.29
C GLU A 178 13.90 -8.50 0.54
N VAL A 179 13.91 -7.32 -0.12
CA VAL A 179 12.74 -6.78 -0.82
C VAL A 179 13.09 -6.25 -2.21
N ASN A 180 12.10 -6.21 -3.10
CA ASN A 180 12.19 -5.45 -4.34
C ASN A 180 12.03 -3.95 -4.09
N SER A 181 12.42 -3.11 -5.06
CA SER A 181 12.34 -1.65 -4.92
C SER A 181 11.97 -1.02 -6.27
N LEU A 182 10.81 -0.35 -6.31
CA LEU A 182 10.25 0.22 -7.54
C LEU A 182 9.54 1.56 -7.27
N HIS A 183 10.17 2.45 -6.49
CA HIS A 183 9.54 3.71 -6.12
C HIS A 183 10.44 4.92 -6.34
N THR A 184 9.82 6.05 -6.66
CA THR A 184 10.46 7.35 -6.83
C THR A 184 10.30 8.20 -5.58
N GLN A 185 9.07 8.24 -5.02
CA GLN A 185 8.80 8.90 -3.76
C GLN A 185 9.19 8.02 -2.56
N GLY A 186 9.49 8.65 -1.44
CA GLY A 186 9.71 7.97 -0.15
C GLY A 186 9.27 8.89 0.98
N ILE A 187 9.06 8.35 2.19
CA ILE A 187 8.68 9.16 3.36
C ILE A 187 9.84 10.11 3.73
N ASP A 188 9.53 11.42 3.78
CA ASP A 188 10.38 12.48 4.31
C ASP A 188 10.10 12.68 5.81
N LYS A 189 8.83 12.97 6.14
CA LYS A 189 8.37 13.08 7.52
C LYS A 189 7.31 12.02 7.79
N LEU A 190 7.55 11.18 8.76
CA LEU A 190 6.56 10.21 9.23
C LEU A 190 5.45 10.94 10.01
N ALA A 191 4.19 10.59 9.75
CA ALA A 191 3.06 11.10 10.52
C ALA A 191 3.14 10.65 11.99
N ASN A 192 2.74 11.53 12.93
CA ASN A 192 2.94 11.30 14.36
C ASN A 192 2.22 10.06 14.92
N SER A 193 1.13 9.62 14.28
CA SER A 193 0.37 8.43 14.67
C SER A 193 0.95 7.12 14.13
N LEU A 194 1.96 7.20 13.26
CA LEU A 194 2.62 6.04 12.68
C LEU A 194 3.89 5.68 13.46
N GLN A 195 4.28 4.42 13.37
CA GLN A 195 5.57 3.92 13.86
C GLN A 195 6.30 3.19 12.75
N ILE A 196 7.63 3.24 12.80
CA ILE A 196 8.50 2.55 11.87
C ILE A 196 8.54 1.06 12.24
N GLU A 197 8.31 0.22 11.25
CA GLU A 197 8.45 -1.24 11.36
C GLU A 197 9.70 -1.75 10.62
N GLY A 198 10.25 -0.96 9.71
CA GLY A 198 11.47 -1.32 9.00
C GLY A 198 12.06 -0.16 8.19
N VAL A 199 13.37 -0.19 8.02
CA VAL A 199 14.12 0.80 7.25
C VAL A 199 15.16 0.12 6.34
N ALA A 200 15.44 0.72 5.20
CA ALA A 200 16.57 0.31 4.35
C ALA A 200 17.91 0.78 4.96
N LYS A 201 19.02 0.31 4.39
CA LYS A 201 20.38 0.67 4.85
C LYS A 201 20.68 2.18 4.80
N ASP A 202 20.03 2.89 3.90
CA ASP A 202 20.13 4.35 3.73
C ASP A 202 19.14 5.13 4.59
N GLU A 203 18.53 4.47 5.59
CA GLU A 203 17.51 5.02 6.49
C GLU A 203 16.18 5.38 5.81
N THR A 204 15.93 4.94 4.58
CA THR A 204 14.62 5.05 3.95
C THR A 204 13.61 4.24 4.73
N ILE A 205 12.48 4.85 5.11
CA ILE A 205 11.39 4.15 5.79
C ILE A 205 10.68 3.26 4.77
N GLU A 206 10.72 1.95 5.03
CA GLU A 206 10.21 0.92 4.13
C GLU A 206 8.94 0.25 4.67
N ALA A 207 8.71 0.31 5.99
CA ALA A 207 7.56 -0.32 6.61
C ALA A 207 7.04 0.48 7.79
N ILE A 208 5.71 0.57 7.91
CA ILE A 208 5.01 1.31 8.98
C ILE A 208 3.79 0.54 9.50
N SER A 209 3.40 0.87 10.74
CA SER A 209 2.11 0.52 11.32
C SER A 209 1.56 1.69 12.16
N LEU A 210 0.30 1.59 12.62
CA LEU A 210 -0.28 2.57 13.54
C LEU A 210 0.13 2.27 14.99
N GLN A 211 0.44 3.35 15.73
CA GLN A 211 0.68 3.30 17.17
C GLN A 211 -0.64 3.12 17.92
N ASN A 212 -0.63 2.32 19.00
CA ASN A 212 -1.77 2.17 19.91
C ASN A 212 -3.12 1.92 19.19
N TYR A 213 -3.10 1.14 18.11
CA TYR A 213 -4.26 0.83 17.28
C TYR A 213 -4.65 -0.64 17.42
N ASN A 214 -5.93 -0.88 17.73
CA ASN A 214 -6.49 -2.23 17.92
C ASN A 214 -6.89 -2.90 16.61
N GLY A 215 -7.16 -2.11 15.57
CA GLY A 215 -7.41 -2.63 14.23
C GLY A 215 -6.15 -3.11 13.52
N TYR A 216 -6.26 -3.46 12.26
CA TYR A 216 -5.16 -3.94 11.44
C TYR A 216 -4.71 -2.88 10.44
N PHE A 217 -3.45 -2.50 10.49
CA PHE A 217 -2.79 -1.73 9.44
C PHE A 217 -1.31 -2.09 9.36
N TYR A 218 -0.89 -2.45 8.15
CA TYR A 218 0.50 -2.44 7.72
C TYR A 218 0.65 -1.70 6.41
N GLY A 219 1.68 -0.86 6.34
CA GLY A 219 2.13 -0.24 5.11
C GLY A 219 3.53 -0.70 4.77
N VAL A 220 3.78 -1.05 3.51
CA VAL A 220 5.08 -1.47 3.01
C VAL A 220 5.42 -0.73 1.70
N GLN A 221 6.67 -0.30 1.55
CA GLN A 221 7.09 0.46 0.37
C GLN A 221 7.40 -0.44 -0.82
N TRP A 222 7.86 -1.66 -0.58
CA TRP A 222 8.09 -2.68 -1.61
C TRP A 222 6.80 -3.34 -2.11
N HIS A 223 6.92 -4.31 -3.02
CA HIS A 223 5.80 -4.98 -3.70
C HIS A 223 5.68 -6.46 -3.32
N PRO A 224 5.12 -6.81 -2.15
CA PRO A 224 4.95 -8.19 -1.70
C PRO A 224 3.92 -8.98 -2.52
N GLU A 225 3.03 -8.30 -3.25
CA GLU A 225 2.01 -8.93 -4.08
C GLU A 225 2.60 -9.73 -5.24
N THR A 226 3.82 -9.41 -5.65
CA THR A 226 4.50 -10.12 -6.75
C THR A 226 5.02 -11.49 -6.33
N SER A 227 5.21 -11.69 -5.03
CA SER A 227 5.71 -12.92 -4.41
C SER A 227 4.81 -13.46 -3.30
N ALA A 228 3.51 -13.09 -3.31
CA ALA A 228 2.54 -13.40 -2.25
C ALA A 228 2.33 -14.89 -1.96
N THR A 229 2.78 -15.79 -2.85
CA THR A 229 2.70 -17.26 -2.69
C THR A 229 4.05 -17.96 -2.67
N THR A 230 5.16 -17.23 -2.78
CA THR A 230 6.50 -17.82 -2.94
C THR A 230 7.52 -17.29 -1.96
N ASP A 231 7.40 -16.03 -1.51
CA ASP A 231 8.28 -15.46 -0.50
C ASP A 231 7.70 -15.63 0.90
N ASP A 232 8.53 -16.07 1.84
CA ASP A 232 8.12 -16.41 3.22
C ASP A 232 7.50 -15.22 3.97
N PHE A 233 8.05 -14.00 3.82
CA PHE A 233 7.51 -12.84 4.50
C PHE A 233 6.24 -12.33 3.83
N SER A 234 6.20 -12.30 2.51
CA SER A 234 5.00 -11.93 1.74
C SER A 234 3.81 -12.84 2.06
N ILE A 235 4.03 -14.15 2.16
CA ILE A 235 3.01 -15.12 2.59
C ILE A 235 2.47 -14.74 3.98
N LYS A 236 3.35 -14.52 4.96
CA LYS A 236 2.94 -14.16 6.33
C LYS A 236 2.18 -12.83 6.38
N LEU A 237 2.58 -11.85 5.58
CA LEU A 237 1.92 -10.55 5.51
C LEU A 237 0.48 -10.69 4.97
N PHE A 238 0.29 -11.43 3.86
CA PHE A 238 -1.03 -11.69 3.30
C PHE A 238 -1.88 -12.58 4.20
N ASP A 239 -1.30 -13.58 4.87
CA ASP A 239 -2.00 -14.39 5.87
C ASP A 239 -2.49 -13.55 7.05
N SER A 240 -1.65 -12.63 7.55
CA SER A 240 -2.02 -11.75 8.65
C SER A 240 -3.16 -10.80 8.25
N PHE A 241 -3.12 -10.26 7.02
CA PHE A 241 -4.20 -9.45 6.45
C PHE A 241 -5.49 -10.26 6.30
N ASN A 242 -5.40 -11.47 5.72
CA ASN A 242 -6.55 -12.39 5.60
C ASN A 242 -7.21 -12.64 6.96
N ASN A 243 -6.41 -12.96 7.99
CA ASN A 243 -6.93 -13.24 9.34
C ASN A 243 -7.66 -12.02 9.93
N ALA A 244 -7.12 -10.81 9.73
CA ALA A 244 -7.77 -9.58 10.16
C ALA A 244 -9.10 -9.33 9.43
N VAL A 245 -9.13 -9.54 8.12
CA VAL A 245 -10.33 -9.40 7.28
C VAL A 245 -11.39 -10.42 7.67
N GLN A 246 -11.02 -11.69 7.90
CA GLN A 246 -11.94 -12.73 8.37
C GLN A 246 -12.55 -12.36 9.73
N LYS A 247 -11.71 -11.91 10.67
CA LYS A 247 -12.16 -11.47 12.00
C LYS A 247 -13.14 -10.31 11.90
N HIS A 248 -12.81 -9.25 11.15
CA HIS A 248 -13.67 -8.08 10.95
C HIS A 248 -15.04 -8.46 10.34
N SER A 249 -15.05 -9.37 9.37
CA SER A 249 -16.28 -9.88 8.76
C SER A 249 -17.19 -10.64 9.72
N LEU A 250 -16.64 -11.27 10.75
CA LEU A 250 -17.41 -11.99 11.77
C LEU A 250 -17.95 -11.08 12.89
N GLU A 251 -17.34 -9.90 13.08
CA GLU A 251 -17.68 -8.94 14.13
C GLU A 251 -18.71 -7.88 13.65
N LYS A 252 -19.03 -7.84 12.35
CA LYS A 252 -20.06 -7.02 11.72
C LYS A 252 -21.45 -7.61 11.93
#